data_c422ba098eb0fe7b0750fd911912cee5
#
_entry.id   c422ba098eb0fe7b0750fd911912cee5
#
_cell.length_a   1.000
_cell.length_b   1.000
_cell.length_c   1.000
_cell.angle_alpha   90.00
_cell.angle_beta   90.00
_cell.angle_gamma   90.00
#
_symmetry.space_group_name_H-M   'P 1'
#
loop_
_entity.id
_entity.type
_entity.pdbx_description
1 polymer ?
#
loop_
_entity_poly.entity_id
_entity_poly.type
_entity_poly.pdbx_seq_one_letter_code
_entity_poly.pdbx_strand_id
1 'polypeptide(L)'
;MEIVVIIINAEVSEKGKLISASPVTQKMVEALQRSIAESSTPSTTVEIVSAATLWSKHSRSIKKSRAEETIYCPLTIQLPEYFDFHQKRIYSACKDVNSRRRWVEKNLGLKTSVGDSWLGHLWLPIVLTDKPIYGEVIGEGSMPNSYEQPIIIPSRQRKSLHDLAERLLDSLNATPATYLLQFSLYKGEIVFARLWPFPAAPALITLKTQQPALFTCHWHCLTQQPISDICISNPMAI
;
A
#
# COMPACT_ATOMS: atom_id res chain seq x y z
N MET A 1 3.33 21.02 -15.67
CA MET A 1 3.99 20.90 -14.35
C MET A 1 3.18 19.88 -13.55
N GLU A 2 3.75 18.73 -13.30
CA GLU A 2 3.07 17.64 -12.62
C GLU A 2 3.05 17.88 -11.11
N ILE A 3 1.89 17.72 -10.48
CA ILE A 3 1.73 17.87 -9.03
C ILE A 3 1.46 16.50 -8.43
N VAL A 4 2.26 16.10 -7.46
CA VAL A 4 2.07 14.86 -6.69
C VAL A 4 1.63 15.23 -5.28
N VAL A 5 0.51 14.70 -4.84
CA VAL A 5 -0.04 14.94 -3.50
C VAL A 5 0.02 13.66 -2.67
N ILE A 6 0.93 13.63 -1.70
CA ILE A 6 1.03 12.54 -0.72
C ILE A 6 0.05 12.85 0.42
N ILE A 7 -0.89 11.94 0.67
CA ILE A 7 -1.91 12.09 1.71
C ILE A 7 -1.62 11.15 2.87
N ILE A 8 -1.54 11.70 4.08
CA ILE A 8 -1.19 10.95 5.30
C ILE A 8 -2.17 11.20 6.44
N ASN A 9 -2.21 10.27 7.39
CA ASN A 9 -2.95 10.45 8.64
C ASN A 9 -2.02 11.00 9.74
N ALA A 10 -1.59 12.26 9.57
CA ALA A 10 -0.74 13.00 10.50
C ALA A 10 -0.95 14.50 10.31
N GLU A 11 -0.52 15.31 11.27
CA GLU A 11 -0.58 16.77 11.16
C GLU A 11 0.50 17.30 10.22
N VAL A 12 0.08 18.20 9.33
CA VAL A 12 0.94 18.84 8.33
C VAL A 12 0.74 20.35 8.42
N SER A 13 1.83 21.11 8.40
CA SER A 13 1.77 22.57 8.37
C SER A 13 1.24 23.07 7.03
N GLU A 14 0.85 24.35 6.95
CA GLU A 14 0.46 25.01 5.70
C GLU A 14 1.56 24.97 4.63
N LYS A 15 2.81 24.85 5.03
CA LYS A 15 3.98 24.70 4.15
C LYS A 15 4.28 23.25 3.74
N GLY A 16 3.39 22.30 4.03
CA GLY A 16 3.59 20.88 3.72
C GLY A 16 4.63 20.16 4.59
N LYS A 17 5.05 20.74 5.72
CA LYS A 17 5.99 20.09 6.64
C LYS A 17 5.25 19.25 7.68
N LEU A 18 5.73 18.05 7.96
CA LEU A 18 5.23 17.19 9.03
C LEU A 18 5.43 17.87 10.39
N ILE A 19 4.34 18.04 11.15
CA ILE A 19 4.37 18.61 12.50
C ILE A 19 4.38 17.48 13.54
N SER A 20 3.45 16.54 13.39
CA SER A 20 3.26 15.41 14.29
C SER A 20 2.95 14.16 13.48
N ALA A 21 3.96 13.33 13.30
CA ALA A 21 3.83 12.05 12.61
C ALA A 21 4.58 10.97 13.39
N SER A 22 4.06 9.74 13.35
CA SER A 22 4.83 8.61 13.87
C SER A 22 6.13 8.44 13.06
N PRO A 23 7.21 7.91 13.65
CA PRO A 23 8.44 7.62 12.91
C PRO A 23 8.22 6.73 11.68
N VAL A 24 7.23 5.82 11.76
CA VAL A 24 6.83 4.96 10.65
C VAL A 24 6.22 5.78 9.51
N THR A 25 5.27 6.65 9.82
CA THR A 25 4.65 7.54 8.81
C THR A 25 5.68 8.43 8.14
N GLN A 26 6.60 9.00 8.92
CA GLN A 26 7.68 9.82 8.38
C GLN A 26 8.54 9.03 7.39
N LYS A 27 9.00 7.82 7.75
CA LYS A 27 9.79 6.95 6.88
C LYS A 27 9.04 6.55 5.60
N MET A 28 7.73 6.31 5.68
CA MET A 28 6.91 6.00 4.50
C MET A 28 6.86 7.20 3.53
N VAL A 29 6.67 8.41 4.06
CA VAL A 29 6.68 9.64 3.25
C VAL A 29 8.04 9.84 2.60
N GLU A 30 9.13 9.75 3.37
CA GLU A 30 10.51 9.91 2.87
C GLU A 30 10.83 8.88 1.78
N ALA A 31 10.40 7.62 1.96
CA ALA A 31 10.60 6.58 0.97
C ALA A 31 9.88 6.87 -0.36
N LEU A 32 8.62 7.32 -0.28
CA LEU A 32 7.86 7.66 -1.47
C LEU A 32 8.41 8.93 -2.15
N GLN A 33 8.76 9.97 -1.38
CA GLN A 33 9.40 11.18 -1.91
C GLN A 33 10.71 10.87 -2.65
N ARG A 34 11.54 9.98 -2.10
CA ARG A 34 12.76 9.52 -2.76
C ARG A 34 12.45 8.82 -4.08
N SER A 35 11.50 7.90 -4.10
CA SER A 35 11.10 7.19 -5.31
C SER A 35 10.58 8.15 -6.39
N ILE A 36 9.81 9.17 -6.00
CA ILE A 36 9.35 10.22 -6.90
C ILE A 36 10.54 11.00 -7.45
N ALA A 37 11.45 11.47 -6.59
CA ALA A 37 12.60 12.29 -7.00
C ALA A 37 13.56 11.55 -7.95
N GLU A 38 13.73 10.23 -7.76
CA GLU A 38 14.60 9.40 -8.60
C GLU A 38 14.02 9.12 -9.99
N SER A 39 12.69 9.16 -10.14
CA SER A 39 11.99 8.69 -11.35
C SER A 39 11.21 9.79 -12.08
N SER A 40 11.13 11.00 -11.52
CA SER A 40 10.33 12.09 -12.06
C SER A 40 11.15 13.15 -12.79
N THR A 41 10.45 13.95 -13.59
CA THR A 41 11.07 15.10 -14.25
C THR A 41 11.37 16.22 -13.24
N PRO A 42 12.35 17.10 -13.51
CA PRO A 42 12.68 18.22 -12.63
C PRO A 42 11.51 19.20 -12.37
N SER A 43 10.44 19.12 -13.15
CA SER A 43 9.24 19.98 -13.01
C SER A 43 8.17 19.37 -12.10
N THR A 44 8.39 18.22 -11.48
CA THR A 44 7.43 17.59 -10.56
C THR A 44 7.48 18.24 -9.19
N THR A 45 6.33 18.70 -8.70
CA THR A 45 6.18 19.27 -7.36
C THR A 45 5.50 18.27 -6.44
N VAL A 46 6.08 18.03 -5.26
CA VAL A 46 5.50 17.10 -4.26
C VAL A 46 4.92 17.91 -3.10
N GLU A 47 3.63 17.76 -2.87
CA GLU A 47 2.90 18.33 -1.73
C GLU A 47 2.54 17.22 -0.73
N ILE A 48 2.64 17.51 0.58
CA ILE A 48 2.17 16.60 1.63
C ILE A 48 0.93 17.22 2.27
N VAL A 49 -0.13 16.43 2.37
CA VAL A 49 -1.43 16.88 2.88
C VAL A 49 -1.91 15.93 3.98
N SER A 50 -2.46 16.50 5.05
CA SER A 50 -3.14 15.72 6.09
C SER A 50 -4.48 15.21 5.58
N ALA A 51 -4.79 13.93 5.81
CA ALA A 51 -6.13 13.40 5.55
C ALA A 51 -7.21 14.18 6.33
N ALA A 52 -6.90 14.70 7.51
CA ALA A 52 -7.81 15.51 8.31
C ALA A 52 -8.22 16.80 7.60
N THR A 53 -7.33 17.44 6.83
CA THR A 53 -7.66 18.66 6.09
C THR A 53 -8.65 18.40 4.96
N LEU A 54 -8.67 17.19 4.41
CA LEU A 54 -9.63 16.80 3.38
C LEU A 54 -11.07 16.76 3.90
N TRP A 55 -11.27 16.61 5.21
CA TRP A 55 -12.60 16.61 5.83
C TRP A 55 -13.15 18.03 6.04
N SER A 56 -12.34 19.08 5.90
CA SER A 56 -12.77 20.46 6.01
C SER A 56 -13.49 20.94 4.75
N LYS A 57 -14.48 21.84 4.92
CA LYS A 57 -15.26 22.41 3.81
C LYS A 57 -14.39 23.21 2.82
N HIS A 58 -13.25 23.76 3.25
CA HIS A 58 -12.31 24.53 2.44
C HIS A 58 -11.58 23.65 1.39
N SER A 59 -11.44 22.36 1.64
CA SER A 59 -10.82 21.42 0.71
C SER A 59 -11.60 21.24 -0.61
N ARG A 60 -12.87 21.62 -0.66
CA ARG A 60 -13.68 21.55 -1.90
C ARG A 60 -13.22 22.55 -2.97
N SER A 61 -12.55 23.64 -2.59
CA SER A 61 -12.03 24.64 -3.54
C SER A 61 -10.71 24.22 -4.20
N ILE A 62 -9.92 23.35 -3.57
CA ILE A 62 -8.67 22.84 -4.12
C ILE A 62 -8.93 21.96 -5.36
N LYS A 63 -10.11 21.34 -5.43
CA LYS A 63 -10.50 20.38 -6.48
C LYS A 63 -10.74 20.98 -7.88
N LYS A 64 -11.11 22.24 -8.00
CA LYS A 64 -11.62 22.76 -9.29
C LYS A 64 -10.55 23.28 -10.24
N SER A 65 -9.38 23.66 -9.74
CA SER A 65 -8.34 24.29 -10.57
C SER A 65 -7.15 23.41 -10.95
N ARG A 66 -7.02 22.18 -10.37
CA ARG A 66 -5.83 21.33 -10.51
C ARG A 66 -6.11 19.90 -11.00
N ALA A 67 -7.33 19.58 -11.45
CA ALA A 67 -7.77 18.19 -11.61
C ALA A 67 -7.04 17.36 -12.68
N GLU A 68 -6.46 17.97 -13.71
CA GLU A 68 -5.95 17.23 -14.87
C GLU A 68 -4.47 16.84 -14.80
N GLU A 69 -3.69 17.41 -13.87
CA GLU A 69 -2.25 17.12 -13.74
C GLU A 69 -1.84 16.67 -12.33
N THR A 70 -2.77 16.22 -11.50
CA THR A 70 -2.47 15.87 -10.11
C THR A 70 -2.53 14.37 -9.88
N ILE A 71 -1.41 13.79 -9.44
CA ILE A 71 -1.33 12.40 -9.00
C ILE A 71 -1.48 12.36 -7.47
N TYR A 72 -2.52 11.68 -7.01
CA TYR A 72 -2.74 11.46 -5.59
C TYR A 72 -2.11 10.15 -5.14
N CYS A 73 -1.28 10.21 -4.10
CA CYS A 73 -0.58 9.08 -3.48
C CYS A 73 -0.98 8.93 -1.99
N PRO A 74 -2.17 8.42 -1.67
CA PRO A 74 -2.55 8.27 -0.27
C PRO A 74 -1.78 7.12 0.40
N LEU A 75 -1.12 7.42 1.51
CA LEU A 75 -0.50 6.45 2.42
C LEU A 75 -1.39 6.21 3.65
N THR A 76 -2.68 6.39 3.50
CA THR A 76 -3.70 6.14 4.50
C THR A 76 -5.00 5.70 3.85
N ILE A 77 -5.74 4.83 4.54
CA ILE A 77 -7.09 4.40 4.14
C ILE A 77 -8.19 5.34 4.67
N GLN A 78 -7.83 6.28 5.56
CA GLN A 78 -8.75 7.20 6.22
C GLN A 78 -9.04 8.43 5.34
N LEU A 79 -9.70 8.19 4.21
CA LEU A 79 -10.08 9.23 3.28
C LEU A 79 -11.58 9.52 3.35
N PRO A 80 -12.02 10.79 3.13
CA PRO A 80 -13.43 11.13 3.03
C PRO A 80 -14.08 10.47 1.80
N GLU A 81 -15.32 10.06 1.90
CA GLU A 81 -16.06 9.42 0.79
C GLU A 81 -16.24 10.34 -0.42
N TYR A 82 -16.34 11.65 -0.19
CA TYR A 82 -16.47 12.64 -1.26
C TYR A 82 -15.14 12.98 -1.94
N PHE A 83 -14.00 12.55 -1.38
CA PHE A 83 -12.69 12.78 -1.99
C PHE A 83 -12.57 11.93 -3.25
N ASP A 84 -12.46 12.60 -4.39
CA ASP A 84 -12.41 11.96 -5.69
C ASP A 84 -10.98 11.93 -6.23
N PHE A 85 -10.50 10.75 -6.64
CA PHE A 85 -9.20 10.50 -7.23
C PHE A 85 -9.24 9.15 -7.96
N HIS A 86 -8.27 8.91 -8.81
CA HIS A 86 -8.27 7.75 -9.71
C HIS A 86 -8.52 6.41 -8.99
N GLN A 87 -7.93 6.20 -7.82
CA GLN A 87 -8.01 4.95 -7.06
C GLN A 87 -9.10 4.92 -5.98
N LYS A 88 -9.97 5.93 -5.91
CA LYS A 88 -11.02 6.05 -4.88
C LYS A 88 -11.79 4.76 -4.63
N ARG A 89 -12.19 4.07 -5.71
CA ARG A 89 -13.01 2.85 -5.62
C ARG A 89 -12.30 1.76 -4.83
N ILE A 90 -11.02 1.53 -5.12
CA ILE A 90 -10.24 0.48 -4.45
C ILE A 90 -9.97 0.84 -2.99
N TYR A 91 -9.66 2.11 -2.68
CA TYR A 91 -9.49 2.56 -1.30
C TYR A 91 -10.77 2.40 -0.49
N SER A 92 -11.93 2.78 -1.02
CA SER A 92 -13.23 2.59 -0.38
C SER A 92 -13.54 1.11 -0.13
N ALA A 93 -13.26 0.25 -1.11
CA ALA A 93 -13.45 -1.19 -0.98
C ALA A 93 -12.52 -1.81 0.07
N CYS A 94 -11.24 -1.38 0.15
CA CYS A 94 -10.29 -1.85 1.15
C CYS A 94 -10.59 -1.31 2.56
N LYS A 95 -11.22 -0.14 2.67
CA LYS A 95 -11.69 0.42 3.94
C LYS A 95 -12.82 -0.41 4.55
N ASP A 96 -13.69 -0.99 3.73
CA ASP A 96 -14.75 -1.91 4.17
C ASP A 96 -14.20 -3.33 4.34
N VAL A 97 -13.41 -3.52 5.40
CA VAL A 97 -12.75 -4.79 5.70
C VAL A 97 -13.76 -5.93 5.86
N ASN A 98 -14.90 -5.67 6.51
CA ASN A 98 -15.91 -6.71 6.76
C ASN A 98 -16.54 -7.23 5.47
N SER A 99 -16.83 -6.38 4.51
CA SER A 99 -17.32 -6.81 3.20
C SER A 99 -16.25 -7.61 2.44
N ARG A 100 -14.97 -7.26 2.57
CA ARG A 100 -13.87 -8.03 1.95
C ARG A 100 -13.74 -9.40 2.56
N ARG A 101 -13.81 -9.51 3.90
CA ARG A 101 -13.78 -10.80 4.62
C ARG A 101 -14.96 -11.68 4.20
N ARG A 102 -16.19 -11.17 4.24
CA ARG A 102 -17.38 -11.93 3.79
C ARG A 102 -17.26 -12.37 2.34
N TRP A 103 -16.69 -11.55 1.48
CA TRP A 103 -16.50 -11.94 0.08
C TRP A 103 -15.50 -13.10 -0.04
N VAL A 104 -14.38 -13.07 0.69
CA VAL A 104 -13.37 -14.14 0.71
C VAL A 104 -13.97 -15.45 1.24
N GLU A 105 -14.71 -15.39 2.35
CA GLU A 105 -15.39 -16.57 2.91
C GLU A 105 -16.37 -17.18 1.90
N LYS A 106 -17.24 -16.35 1.33
CA LYS A 106 -18.30 -16.80 0.43
C LYS A 106 -17.78 -17.34 -0.90
N ASN A 107 -16.81 -16.69 -1.50
CA ASN A 107 -16.39 -16.98 -2.87
C ASN A 107 -15.14 -17.86 -2.96
N LEU A 108 -14.31 -17.89 -1.91
CA LEU A 108 -13.07 -18.65 -1.87
C LEU A 108 -13.09 -19.79 -0.83
N GLY A 109 -14.06 -19.77 0.09
CA GLY A 109 -14.13 -20.75 1.19
C GLY A 109 -12.97 -20.66 2.18
N LEU A 110 -12.22 -19.53 2.19
CA LEU A 110 -11.09 -19.34 3.08
C LEU A 110 -11.53 -18.70 4.40
N LYS A 111 -10.78 -19.00 5.46
CA LYS A 111 -10.98 -18.37 6.77
C LYS A 111 -10.57 -16.90 6.73
N THR A 112 -11.22 -16.10 7.56
CA THR A 112 -10.89 -14.68 7.73
C THR A 112 -10.70 -14.34 9.21
N SER A 113 -9.97 -13.24 9.46
CA SER A 113 -9.80 -12.73 10.82
C SER A 113 -11.11 -12.22 11.40
N VAL A 114 -11.33 -12.46 12.69
CA VAL A 114 -12.48 -11.98 13.45
C VAL A 114 -12.10 -10.70 14.17
N GLY A 115 -12.78 -9.60 13.85
CA GLY A 115 -12.49 -8.30 14.44
C GLY A 115 -11.07 -7.79 14.12
N ASP A 116 -10.60 -6.83 14.89
CA ASP A 116 -9.23 -6.29 14.77
C ASP A 116 -8.24 -6.94 15.75
N SER A 117 -8.72 -7.81 16.64
CA SER A 117 -7.90 -8.47 17.68
C SER A 117 -6.98 -9.57 17.14
N TRP A 118 -7.26 -10.09 15.95
CA TRP A 118 -6.50 -11.16 15.29
C TRP A 118 -6.09 -10.75 13.89
N LEU A 119 -5.41 -9.61 13.79
CA LEU A 119 -4.82 -9.20 12.52
C LEU A 119 -3.68 -10.14 12.15
N GLY A 120 -3.60 -10.44 10.87
CA GLY A 120 -2.48 -11.20 10.34
C GLY A 120 -1.16 -10.48 10.59
N HIS A 121 -0.11 -11.24 10.87
CA HIS A 121 1.26 -10.78 11.08
C HIS A 121 2.17 -11.04 9.88
N LEU A 122 1.57 -11.44 8.77
CA LEU A 122 2.24 -11.69 7.49
C LEU A 122 1.62 -10.82 6.40
N TRP A 123 2.44 -10.39 5.46
CA TRP A 123 1.99 -9.59 4.31
C TRP A 123 2.59 -10.15 3.02
N LEU A 124 1.73 -10.39 2.03
CA LEU A 124 2.16 -10.65 0.66
C LEU A 124 2.22 -9.31 -0.09
N PRO A 125 3.41 -8.88 -0.53
CA PRO A 125 3.52 -7.76 -1.46
C PRO A 125 3.01 -8.15 -2.85
N ILE A 126 2.22 -7.28 -3.46
CA ILE A 126 1.69 -7.45 -4.79
C ILE A 126 1.91 -6.15 -5.55
N VAL A 127 2.65 -6.19 -6.62
CA VAL A 127 2.81 -5.08 -7.55
C VAL A 127 1.94 -5.38 -8.76
N LEU A 128 0.81 -4.69 -8.86
CA LEU A 128 -0.13 -4.86 -9.95
C LEU A 128 0.22 -3.90 -11.08
N THR A 129 0.62 -4.46 -12.19
CA THR A 129 0.73 -3.80 -13.50
C THR A 129 -0.42 -4.32 -14.38
N ASP A 130 -0.17 -4.76 -15.59
CA ASP A 130 -1.14 -5.55 -16.38
C ASP A 130 -1.39 -6.93 -15.77
N LYS A 131 -0.37 -7.45 -15.05
CA LYS A 131 -0.44 -8.71 -14.30
C LYS A 131 0.19 -8.50 -12.92
N PRO A 132 -0.26 -9.26 -11.90
CA PRO A 132 0.33 -9.19 -10.57
C PRO A 132 1.75 -9.78 -10.56
N ILE A 133 2.70 -9.02 -10.01
CA ILE A 133 4.04 -9.48 -9.65
C ILE A 133 4.03 -9.67 -8.12
N TYR A 134 4.32 -10.86 -7.65
CA TYR A 134 4.33 -11.18 -6.23
C TYR A 134 5.73 -11.04 -5.64
N GLY A 135 5.85 -10.24 -4.57
CA GLY A 135 7.07 -10.17 -3.78
C GLY A 135 7.16 -11.31 -2.76
N GLU A 136 8.32 -11.41 -2.10
CA GLU A 136 8.49 -12.33 -0.98
C GLU A 136 7.71 -11.85 0.24
N VAL A 137 7.18 -12.82 1.00
CA VAL A 137 6.35 -12.51 2.18
C VAL A 137 7.14 -11.74 3.21
N ILE A 138 6.50 -10.72 3.76
CA ILE A 138 6.99 -9.92 4.88
C ILE A 138 6.35 -10.44 6.16
N GLY A 139 7.13 -10.58 7.23
CA GLY A 139 6.66 -10.91 8.57
C GLY A 139 6.86 -9.78 9.56
N GLU A 140 6.11 -9.83 10.65
CA GLU A 140 6.35 -8.98 11.81
C GLU A 140 7.60 -9.47 12.55
N GLY A 141 8.50 -8.56 12.85
CA GLY A 141 9.71 -8.87 13.61
C GLY A 141 9.47 -8.86 15.12
N SER A 142 10.51 -9.11 15.88
CA SER A 142 10.46 -9.22 17.36
C SER A 142 10.20 -7.89 18.08
N MET A 143 10.48 -6.76 17.44
CA MET A 143 10.27 -5.43 18.01
C MET A 143 9.04 -4.76 17.37
N PRO A 144 8.30 -3.90 18.09
CA PRO A 144 7.20 -3.15 17.53
C PRO A 144 7.61 -2.37 16.27
N ASN A 145 6.82 -2.49 15.20
CA ASN A 145 7.10 -1.88 13.89
C ASN A 145 8.42 -2.30 13.24
N SER A 146 8.98 -3.45 13.63
CA SER A 146 10.05 -4.11 12.89
C SER A 146 9.46 -5.17 11.97
N TYR A 147 10.11 -5.38 10.84
CA TYR A 147 9.65 -6.33 9.83
C TYR A 147 10.83 -7.11 9.27
N GLU A 148 10.55 -8.34 8.83
CA GLU A 148 11.52 -9.27 8.27
C GLU A 148 11.07 -9.73 6.88
N GLN A 149 12.02 -9.88 5.96
CA GLN A 149 11.78 -10.37 4.60
C GLN A 149 13.08 -11.02 4.07
N PRO A 150 13.02 -12.19 3.42
CA PRO A 150 11.81 -12.97 3.13
C PRO A 150 11.37 -13.86 4.29
N ILE A 151 10.05 -14.03 4.45
CA ILE A 151 9.48 -15.12 5.27
C ILE A 151 9.19 -16.31 4.36
N ILE A 152 9.79 -17.43 4.68
CA ILE A 152 9.60 -18.65 3.89
C ILE A 152 8.28 -19.30 4.27
N ILE A 153 7.39 -19.46 3.29
CA ILE A 153 6.15 -20.21 3.42
C ILE A 153 6.16 -21.42 2.47
N PRO A 154 5.55 -22.55 2.85
CA PRO A 154 5.51 -23.72 1.98
C PRO A 154 4.84 -23.43 0.64
N SER A 155 5.30 -24.08 -0.43
CA SER A 155 4.85 -23.83 -1.80
C SER A 155 3.34 -23.97 -2.01
N ARG A 156 2.69 -24.90 -1.28
CA ARG A 156 1.24 -25.07 -1.33
C ARG A 156 0.52 -23.82 -0.84
N GLN A 157 0.95 -23.25 0.31
CA GLN A 157 0.35 -22.05 0.86
C GLN A 157 0.66 -20.83 -0.04
N ARG A 158 1.87 -20.76 -0.61
CA ARG A 158 2.24 -19.71 -1.56
C ARG A 158 1.28 -19.70 -2.76
N LYS A 159 1.03 -20.85 -3.37
CA LYS A 159 0.08 -20.96 -4.49
C LYS A 159 -1.33 -20.51 -4.10
N SER A 160 -1.84 -20.99 -2.97
CA SER A 160 -3.16 -20.60 -2.47
C SER A 160 -3.26 -19.11 -2.14
N LEU A 161 -2.16 -18.52 -1.68
CA LEU A 161 -2.08 -17.08 -1.38
C LEU A 161 -2.08 -16.22 -2.66
N HIS A 162 -1.39 -16.67 -3.71
CA HIS A 162 -1.43 -16.01 -5.02
C HIS A 162 -2.83 -16.09 -5.63
N ASP A 163 -3.48 -17.26 -5.57
CA ASP A 163 -4.85 -17.49 -6.04
C ASP A 163 -5.86 -16.57 -5.31
N LEU A 164 -5.73 -16.46 -3.98
CA LEU A 164 -6.52 -15.51 -3.18
C LEU A 164 -6.29 -14.08 -3.64
N ALA A 165 -5.04 -13.67 -3.81
CA ALA A 165 -4.66 -12.32 -4.19
C ALA A 165 -5.23 -11.94 -5.57
N GLU A 166 -5.03 -12.78 -6.58
CA GLU A 166 -5.50 -12.58 -7.94
C GLU A 166 -7.03 -12.42 -7.96
N ARG A 167 -7.76 -13.40 -7.42
CA ARG A 167 -9.22 -13.36 -7.41
C ARG A 167 -9.79 -12.20 -6.61
N LEU A 168 -9.13 -11.80 -5.52
CA LEU A 168 -9.54 -10.63 -4.73
C LEU A 168 -9.34 -9.33 -5.53
N LEU A 169 -8.19 -9.16 -6.16
CA LEU A 169 -7.90 -7.97 -6.98
C LEU A 169 -8.84 -7.87 -8.19
N ASP A 170 -9.09 -8.97 -8.87
CA ASP A 170 -10.04 -9.05 -9.98
C ASP A 170 -11.46 -8.65 -9.55
N SER A 171 -11.92 -9.17 -8.39
CA SER A 171 -13.26 -8.85 -7.86
C SER A 171 -13.44 -7.36 -7.55
N LEU A 172 -12.34 -6.66 -7.32
CA LEU A 172 -12.30 -5.24 -7.02
C LEU A 172 -12.09 -4.37 -8.26
N ASN A 173 -11.82 -4.96 -9.43
CA ASN A 173 -11.29 -4.27 -10.61
C ASN A 173 -10.13 -3.36 -10.18
N ALA A 174 -9.14 -3.96 -9.50
CA ALA A 174 -8.03 -3.24 -8.93
C ALA A 174 -7.20 -2.54 -10.01
N THR A 175 -6.79 -1.31 -9.74
CA THR A 175 -5.97 -0.51 -10.65
C THR A 175 -4.48 -0.74 -10.39
N PRO A 176 -3.59 -0.44 -11.35
CA PRO A 176 -2.15 -0.55 -11.14
C PRO A 176 -1.68 0.19 -9.88
N ALA A 177 -1.06 -0.54 -8.97
CA ALA A 177 -0.51 -0.04 -7.71
C ALA A 177 0.26 -1.15 -6.98
N THR A 178 0.91 -0.80 -5.88
CA THR A 178 1.39 -1.77 -4.90
C THR A 178 0.31 -2.04 -3.86
N TYR A 179 0.03 -3.31 -3.64
CA TYR A 179 -0.89 -3.80 -2.61
C TYR A 179 -0.14 -4.63 -1.57
N LEU A 180 -0.63 -4.62 -0.33
CA LEU A 180 -0.18 -5.56 0.71
C LEU A 180 -1.39 -6.38 1.18
N LEU A 181 -1.39 -7.67 0.90
CA LEU A 181 -2.40 -8.59 1.40
C LEU A 181 -1.94 -9.10 2.76
N GLN A 182 -2.66 -8.70 3.81
CA GLN A 182 -2.38 -9.09 5.20
C GLN A 182 -3.10 -10.39 5.55
N PHE A 183 -2.36 -11.33 6.14
CA PHE A 183 -2.86 -12.66 6.49
C PHE A 183 -2.12 -13.25 7.67
N SER A 184 -2.60 -14.39 8.15
CA SER A 184 -1.86 -15.28 9.05
C SER A 184 -1.97 -16.72 8.57
N LEU A 185 -1.16 -17.60 9.15
CA LEU A 185 -1.25 -19.05 8.97
C LEU A 185 -1.75 -19.67 10.27
N TYR A 186 -2.91 -20.32 10.22
CA TYR A 186 -3.46 -21.05 11.36
C TYR A 186 -3.65 -22.52 10.99
N LYS A 187 -2.93 -23.41 11.67
CA LYS A 187 -2.92 -24.86 11.38
C LYS A 187 -2.62 -25.18 9.90
N GLY A 188 -1.74 -24.38 9.29
CA GLY A 188 -1.37 -24.55 7.89
C GLY A 188 -2.36 -23.97 6.86
N GLU A 189 -3.45 -23.34 7.31
CA GLU A 189 -4.42 -22.67 6.46
C GLU A 189 -4.23 -21.16 6.46
N ILE A 190 -4.51 -20.52 5.32
CA ILE A 190 -4.48 -19.07 5.19
C ILE A 190 -5.71 -18.48 5.87
N VAL A 191 -5.49 -17.49 6.72
CA VAL A 191 -6.52 -16.66 7.32
C VAL A 191 -6.36 -15.24 6.80
N PHE A 192 -7.27 -14.80 5.93
CA PHE A 192 -7.24 -13.47 5.36
C PHE A 192 -7.61 -12.41 6.40
N ALA A 193 -6.83 -11.34 6.50
CA ALA A 193 -7.10 -10.24 7.41
C ALA A 193 -7.65 -9.00 6.66
N ARG A 194 -6.87 -8.43 5.75
CA ARG A 194 -7.25 -7.26 4.95
C ARG A 194 -6.32 -7.05 3.74
N LEU A 195 -6.72 -6.14 2.86
CA LEU A 195 -5.91 -5.66 1.75
C LEU A 195 -5.62 -4.17 1.94
N TRP A 196 -4.37 -3.78 1.77
CA TRP A 196 -3.91 -2.40 1.76
C TRP A 196 -3.64 -1.97 0.32
N PRO A 197 -4.22 -0.87 -0.19
CA PRO A 197 -4.05 -0.43 -1.57
C PRO A 197 -2.84 0.52 -1.77
N PHE A 198 -1.84 0.41 -0.90
CA PHE A 198 -0.61 1.20 -0.91
C PHE A 198 0.49 0.49 -0.11
N PRO A 199 1.77 0.87 -0.29
CA PRO A 199 2.88 0.30 0.49
C PRO A 199 2.82 0.81 1.94
N ALA A 200 2.06 0.09 2.79
CA ALA A 200 1.91 0.39 4.22
C ALA A 200 3.20 0.09 4.99
N ALA A 201 3.18 0.30 6.32
CA ALA A 201 4.35 0.18 7.18
C ALA A 201 5.25 -1.06 6.94
N PRO A 202 4.71 -2.28 6.71
CA PRO A 202 5.54 -3.44 6.42
C PRO A 202 6.42 -3.29 5.17
N ALA A 203 6.00 -2.48 4.19
CA ALA A 203 6.79 -2.24 2.99
C ALA A 203 8.13 -1.54 3.25
N LEU A 204 8.33 -0.94 4.43
CA LEU A 204 9.58 -0.26 4.77
C LEU A 204 10.79 -1.22 4.78
N ILE A 205 10.58 -2.51 5.07
CA ILE A 205 11.68 -3.48 5.02
C ILE A 205 12.25 -3.60 3.60
N THR A 206 11.42 -3.45 2.57
CA THR A 206 11.82 -3.59 1.17
C THR A 206 12.84 -2.55 0.72
N LEU A 207 12.98 -1.44 1.45
CA LEU A 207 14.05 -0.46 1.20
C LEU A 207 15.46 -1.05 1.38
N LYS A 208 15.57 -2.18 2.11
CA LYS A 208 16.83 -2.87 2.40
C LYS A 208 16.95 -4.23 1.74
N THR A 209 15.82 -4.87 1.46
CA THR A 209 15.78 -6.30 1.09
C THR A 209 15.33 -6.54 -0.34
N GLN A 210 14.86 -5.51 -1.06
CA GLN A 210 14.26 -5.68 -2.38
C GLN A 210 14.65 -4.56 -3.32
N GLN A 211 14.82 -4.90 -4.60
CA GLN A 211 15.08 -3.94 -5.68
C GLN A 211 14.17 -4.26 -6.88
N PRO A 212 13.37 -3.29 -7.39
CA PRO A 212 13.06 -2.01 -6.77
C PRO A 212 12.23 -2.17 -5.49
N ALA A 213 12.35 -1.23 -4.55
CA ALA A 213 11.56 -1.22 -3.33
C ALA A 213 10.07 -0.98 -3.63
N LEU A 214 9.16 -1.42 -2.74
CA LEU A 214 7.72 -1.33 -2.98
C LEU A 214 7.21 0.11 -3.15
N PHE A 215 7.85 1.09 -2.54
CA PHE A 215 7.51 2.52 -2.75
C PHE A 215 7.83 2.97 -4.18
N THR A 216 8.96 2.52 -4.72
CA THR A 216 9.33 2.76 -6.12
C THR A 216 8.37 2.03 -7.06
N CYS A 217 8.06 0.76 -6.80
CA CYS A 217 7.06 0.02 -7.57
C CYS A 217 5.69 0.72 -7.55
N HIS A 218 5.27 1.24 -6.40
CA HIS A 218 4.00 1.96 -6.29
C HIS A 218 3.97 3.21 -7.17
N TRP A 219 5.02 4.03 -7.10
CA TRP A 219 5.16 5.21 -7.95
C TRP A 219 5.16 4.85 -9.43
N HIS A 220 5.92 3.83 -9.84
CA HIS A 220 5.96 3.36 -11.22
C HIS A 220 4.59 2.87 -11.70
N CYS A 221 3.83 2.16 -10.86
CA CYS A 221 2.46 1.76 -11.20
C CYS A 221 1.55 2.98 -11.44
N LEU A 222 1.62 4.00 -10.57
CA LEU A 222 0.78 5.19 -10.68
C LEU A 222 1.11 6.04 -11.92
N THR A 223 2.37 6.00 -12.37
CA THR A 223 2.88 6.77 -13.50
C THR A 223 3.07 5.92 -14.77
N GLN A 224 2.60 4.67 -14.76
CA GLN A 224 2.73 3.74 -15.88
C GLN A 224 4.17 3.55 -16.36
N GLN A 225 5.14 3.69 -15.45
CA GLN A 225 6.53 3.41 -15.74
C GLN A 225 6.80 1.90 -15.72
N PRO A 226 7.73 1.40 -16.55
CA PRO A 226 8.05 -0.03 -16.56
C PRO A 226 8.66 -0.46 -15.23
N ILE A 227 8.28 -1.64 -14.77
CA ILE A 227 8.85 -2.27 -13.59
C ILE A 227 9.62 -3.49 -14.04
N SER A 228 10.93 -3.47 -13.76
CA SER A 228 11.79 -4.64 -13.93
C SER A 228 11.44 -5.70 -12.88
N ASP A 229 11.98 -6.91 -13.08
CA ASP A 229 11.80 -8.00 -12.12
C ASP A 229 12.20 -7.59 -10.72
N ILE A 230 11.38 -8.02 -9.76
CA ILE A 230 11.63 -7.78 -8.34
C ILE A 230 12.69 -8.78 -7.87
N CYS A 231 13.85 -8.28 -7.49
CA CYS A 231 14.93 -9.09 -6.95
C CYS A 231 15.03 -8.87 -5.44
N ILE A 232 15.12 -9.96 -4.67
CA ILE A 232 15.48 -9.88 -3.25
C ILE A 232 17.00 -9.75 -3.15
N SER A 233 17.44 -8.66 -2.55
CA SER A 233 18.83 -8.52 -2.14
C SER A 233 19.02 -9.41 -0.92
N ASN A 234 19.82 -10.47 -1.03
CA ASN A 234 20.24 -11.21 0.16
C ASN A 234 20.89 -10.20 1.11
N PRO A 235 20.42 -10.04 2.35
CA PRO A 235 21.24 -9.39 3.35
C PRO A 235 22.50 -10.26 3.45
N MET A 236 23.66 -9.71 3.06
CA MET A 236 24.92 -10.40 3.29
C MET A 236 24.95 -10.77 4.77
N ALA A 237 25.06 -12.07 5.04
CA ALA A 237 25.43 -12.56 6.35
C ALA A 237 26.74 -11.86 6.72
N ILE A 238 26.66 -10.94 7.67
CA ILE A 238 27.80 -10.39 8.39
C ILE A 238 27.99 -11.23 9.65
#